data_daa30c55543349ea65cfd6fdf2dc4de9
#
_entry.id   daa30c55543349ea65cfd6fdf2dc4de9
#
_cell.length_a   1.000
_cell.length_b   1.000
_cell.length_c   1.000
_cell.angle_alpha   90.00
_cell.angle_beta   90.00
_cell.angle_gamma   90.00
#
_symmetry.space_group_name_H-M   'P 1'
#
loop_
_entity.id
_entity.type
_entity.pdbx_description
1 polymer ?
#
loop_
_entity_poly.entity_id
_entity_poly.type
_entity_poly.pdbx_seq_one_letter_code
_entity_poly.pdbx_strand_id
1 'polypeptide(L)'
;KQEFTNDAVNLLGIPAPRYVKTQAEIEACDDQILITNYERVRDGNIDPQSFTVTALDEASILRDFGSKTYQTSLKKFKGIPFKLVATATPSPNKYKELIHYSGFLEIMDTGQALTRFFKRDSTKANNLTLLETMEDEFWMWVSSWALFVTKPSDIDKSFSDEGYDLPDIDIRLHRLPLKKDEDLADRDGQMKLFNQASASLSAA
;
A
#
# COMPACT_ATOMS: atom_id res chain seq x y z
N LYS A 1 -1.01 -15.47 1.28
CA LYS A 1 -0.40 -16.66 0.69
C LYS A 1 -1.44 -17.70 0.31
N GLN A 2 -2.27 -18.19 1.24
CA GLN A 2 -3.24 -19.25 0.97
C GLN A 2 -4.34 -18.80 0.01
N GLU A 3 -4.85 -17.60 0.18
CA GLU A 3 -5.83 -16.97 -0.69
C GLU A 3 -5.29 -16.86 -2.11
N PHE A 4 -4.13 -16.28 -2.31
CA PHE A 4 -3.48 -16.18 -3.60
C PHE A 4 -3.28 -17.54 -4.30
N THR A 5 -2.95 -18.59 -3.52
CA THR A 5 -2.82 -19.94 -4.05
C THR A 5 -4.17 -20.52 -4.45
N ASN A 6 -5.22 -20.29 -3.64
CA ASN A 6 -6.57 -20.74 -3.95
C ASN A 6 -7.10 -20.06 -5.22
N ASP A 7 -6.88 -18.75 -5.38
CA ASP A 7 -7.33 -18.00 -6.55
C ASP A 7 -6.59 -18.44 -7.80
N ALA A 8 -5.28 -18.65 -7.73
CA ALA A 8 -4.50 -19.15 -8.84
C ALA A 8 -5.04 -20.50 -9.35
N VAL A 9 -5.31 -21.44 -8.46
CA VAL A 9 -5.77 -22.79 -8.83
C VAL A 9 -7.25 -22.79 -9.19
N ASN A 10 -8.11 -22.21 -8.36
CA ASN A 10 -9.56 -22.37 -8.47
C ASN A 10 -10.22 -21.37 -9.42
N LEU A 11 -9.70 -20.15 -9.54
CA LEU A 11 -10.24 -19.13 -10.42
C LEU A 11 -9.52 -19.06 -11.75
N LEU A 12 -8.19 -19.12 -11.75
CA LEU A 12 -7.38 -18.93 -12.95
C LEU A 12 -6.97 -20.25 -13.61
N GLY A 13 -7.13 -21.39 -12.92
CA GLY A 13 -6.75 -22.71 -13.46
C GLY A 13 -5.24 -22.86 -13.72
N ILE A 14 -4.41 -22.06 -13.06
CA ILE A 14 -2.94 -22.11 -13.19
C ILE A 14 -2.32 -22.88 -12.03
N PRO A 15 -1.08 -23.41 -12.19
CA PRO A 15 -0.38 -24.10 -11.12
C PRO A 15 -0.27 -23.26 -9.85
N ALA A 16 -0.33 -23.91 -8.68
CA ALA A 16 -0.19 -23.26 -7.39
C ALA A 16 1.17 -22.52 -7.30
N PRO A 17 1.18 -21.21 -6.99
CA PRO A 17 2.42 -20.47 -6.82
C PRO A 17 3.26 -21.01 -5.68
N ARG A 18 4.57 -21.13 -5.88
CA ARG A 18 5.50 -21.63 -4.87
C ARG A 18 5.99 -20.53 -3.96
N TYR A 19 5.90 -20.76 -2.66
CA TYR A 19 6.49 -19.84 -1.68
C TYR A 19 7.97 -20.13 -1.47
N VAL A 20 8.81 -19.10 -1.69
CA VAL A 20 10.26 -19.18 -1.59
C VAL A 20 10.81 -18.21 -0.54
N LYS A 21 11.90 -18.61 0.10
CA LYS A 21 12.52 -17.86 1.20
C LYS A 21 13.96 -17.40 0.90
N THR A 22 14.63 -18.07 -0.02
CA THR A 22 16.03 -17.84 -0.35
C THR A 22 16.26 -17.86 -1.85
N GLN A 23 17.37 -17.26 -2.28
CA GLN A 23 17.78 -17.27 -3.69
C GLN A 23 18.06 -18.72 -4.17
N ALA A 24 18.64 -19.56 -3.32
CA ALA A 24 18.92 -20.96 -3.65
C ALA A 24 17.63 -21.76 -3.93
N GLU A 25 16.52 -21.45 -3.22
CA GLU A 25 15.23 -22.09 -3.50
C GLU A 25 14.66 -21.68 -4.86
N ILE A 26 14.94 -20.46 -5.31
CA ILE A 26 14.56 -19.96 -6.63
C ILE A 26 15.35 -20.69 -7.71
N GLU A 27 16.68 -20.78 -7.56
CA GLU A 27 17.57 -21.44 -8.51
C GLU A 27 17.32 -22.97 -8.62
N ALA A 28 16.75 -23.55 -7.56
CA ALA A 28 16.44 -25.00 -7.50
C ALA A 28 15.02 -25.34 -7.98
N CYS A 29 14.22 -24.36 -8.42
CA CYS A 29 12.85 -24.61 -8.86
C CYS A 29 12.58 -24.17 -10.29
N ASP A 30 11.73 -24.93 -10.99
CA ASP A 30 11.27 -24.62 -12.36
C ASP A 30 9.87 -23.98 -12.35
N ASP A 31 9.35 -23.59 -11.18
CA ASP A 31 8.03 -22.97 -11.05
C ASP A 31 8.04 -21.56 -11.69
N GLN A 32 6.99 -21.27 -12.45
CA GLN A 32 6.89 -19.99 -13.17
C GLN A 32 6.43 -18.84 -12.28
N ILE A 33 5.65 -19.13 -11.23
CA ILE A 33 5.10 -18.12 -10.33
C ILE A 33 5.60 -18.38 -8.90
N LEU A 34 6.36 -17.45 -8.39
CA LEU A 34 6.94 -17.52 -7.05
C LEU A 34 6.34 -16.44 -6.16
N ILE A 35 6.10 -16.77 -4.90
CA ILE A 35 5.63 -15.84 -3.88
C ILE A 35 6.68 -15.72 -2.79
N THR A 36 6.94 -14.50 -2.35
CA THR A 36 7.77 -14.21 -1.18
C THR A 36 7.23 -13.00 -0.42
N ASN A 37 7.85 -12.64 0.69
CA ASN A 37 7.51 -11.42 1.44
C ASN A 37 8.54 -10.32 1.21
N TYR A 38 8.14 -9.09 1.50
CA TYR A 38 8.97 -7.89 1.29
C TYR A 38 10.28 -7.90 2.05
N GLU A 39 10.28 -8.42 3.28
CA GLU A 39 11.46 -8.47 4.13
C GLU A 39 12.60 -9.26 3.48
N ARG A 40 12.28 -10.36 2.81
CA ARG A 40 13.30 -11.21 2.17
C ARG A 40 14.00 -10.51 1.02
N VAL A 41 13.27 -9.74 0.26
CA VAL A 41 13.86 -8.90 -0.79
C VAL A 41 14.64 -7.74 -0.16
N ARG A 42 14.06 -7.04 0.81
CA ARG A 42 14.72 -5.93 1.51
C ARG A 42 16.04 -6.37 2.14
N ASP A 43 16.04 -7.51 2.83
CA ASP A 43 17.18 -8.02 3.58
C ASP A 43 18.21 -8.77 2.70
N GLY A 44 17.93 -8.91 1.40
CA GLY A 44 18.86 -9.47 0.42
C GLY A 44 18.85 -10.99 0.30
N ASN A 45 17.87 -11.66 0.88
CA ASN A 45 17.72 -13.12 0.78
C ASN A 45 17.23 -13.56 -0.61
N ILE A 46 16.58 -12.65 -1.33
CA ILE A 46 16.09 -12.83 -2.70
C ILE A 46 16.46 -11.61 -3.53
N ASP A 47 17.00 -11.85 -4.70
CA ASP A 47 17.27 -10.81 -5.69
C ASP A 47 16.11 -10.74 -6.71
N PRO A 48 15.34 -9.63 -6.72
CA PRO A 48 14.26 -9.47 -7.67
C PRO A 48 14.72 -9.32 -9.13
N GLN A 49 16.01 -9.05 -9.37
CA GLN A 49 16.60 -9.02 -10.73
C GLN A 49 16.60 -10.39 -11.42
N SER A 50 16.34 -11.46 -10.69
CA SER A 50 16.18 -12.82 -11.25
C SER A 50 14.87 -12.98 -12.04
N PHE A 51 13.98 -11.96 -12.01
CA PHE A 51 12.63 -12.04 -12.60
C PHE A 51 12.42 -11.03 -13.71
N THR A 52 11.69 -11.44 -14.74
CA THR A 52 11.23 -10.55 -15.81
C THR A 52 10.00 -9.76 -15.42
N VAL A 53 9.14 -10.35 -14.56
CA VAL A 53 7.89 -9.77 -14.07
C VAL A 53 7.88 -9.78 -12.56
N THR A 54 7.50 -8.68 -11.95
CA THR A 54 7.30 -8.59 -10.50
C THR A 54 5.99 -7.91 -10.18
N ALA A 55 5.25 -8.46 -9.21
CA ALA A 55 4.01 -7.88 -8.69
C ALA A 55 4.14 -7.65 -7.18
N LEU A 56 3.77 -6.47 -6.74
CA LEU A 56 3.72 -6.09 -5.33
C LEU A 56 2.26 -6.00 -4.89
N ASP A 57 1.82 -6.96 -4.10
CA ASP A 57 0.52 -6.92 -3.46
C ASP A 57 0.61 -6.14 -2.13
N GLU A 58 -0.46 -5.44 -1.74
CA GLU A 58 -0.44 -4.51 -0.60
C GLU A 58 0.72 -3.50 -0.66
N ALA A 59 0.94 -2.93 -1.84
CA ALA A 59 2.05 -2.03 -2.12
C ALA A 59 2.04 -0.71 -1.31
N SER A 60 1.15 -0.59 -0.35
CA SER A 60 1.06 0.55 0.59
C SER A 60 2.37 0.85 1.32
N ILE A 61 3.29 -0.12 1.41
CA ILE A 61 4.64 0.06 1.94
C ILE A 61 5.49 1.07 1.14
N LEU A 62 5.13 1.32 -0.12
CA LEU A 62 5.83 2.28 -0.98
C LEU A 62 5.40 3.74 -0.75
N ARG A 63 4.40 4.02 0.07
CA ARG A 63 3.86 5.38 0.28
C ARG A 63 4.82 6.34 0.98
N ASP A 64 5.72 5.83 1.80
CA ASP A 64 6.69 6.66 2.52
C ASP A 64 8.03 6.72 1.78
N PHE A 65 8.27 7.86 1.12
CA PHE A 65 9.51 8.12 0.39
C PHE A 65 10.76 7.99 1.26
N GLY A 66 10.68 8.41 2.54
CA GLY A 66 11.79 8.37 3.49
C GLY A 66 12.08 6.97 4.05
N SER A 67 11.18 6.01 3.85
CA SER A 67 11.33 4.68 4.42
C SER A 67 12.49 3.91 3.78
N LYS A 68 13.20 3.14 4.61
CA LYS A 68 14.25 2.23 4.13
C LYS A 68 13.69 1.24 3.10
N THR A 69 12.47 0.78 3.30
CA THR A 69 11.81 -0.17 2.40
C THR A 69 11.60 0.43 1.02
N TYR A 70 11.06 1.65 0.92
CA TYR A 70 10.89 2.33 -0.37
C TYR A 70 12.22 2.54 -1.09
N GLN A 71 13.23 3.10 -0.40
CA GLN A 71 14.53 3.37 -0.99
C GLN A 71 15.25 2.09 -1.46
N THR A 72 15.11 1.01 -0.70
CA THR A 72 15.65 -0.30 -1.09
C THR A 72 14.90 -0.87 -2.29
N SER A 73 13.57 -0.74 -2.31
CA SER A 73 12.75 -1.22 -3.43
C SER A 73 13.09 -0.49 -4.72
N LEU A 74 13.22 0.83 -4.72
CA LEU A 74 13.63 1.59 -5.90
C LEU A 74 14.94 1.07 -6.51
N LYS A 75 15.92 0.74 -5.66
CA LYS A 75 17.23 0.25 -6.12
C LYS A 75 17.16 -1.18 -6.63
N LYS A 76 16.50 -2.07 -5.89
CA LYS A 76 16.49 -3.51 -6.18
C LYS A 76 15.61 -3.87 -7.38
N PHE A 77 14.51 -3.13 -7.59
CA PHE A 77 13.57 -3.38 -8.69
C PHE A 77 13.85 -2.52 -9.94
N LYS A 78 14.90 -1.70 -9.91
CA LYS A 78 15.22 -0.82 -11.04
C LYS A 78 15.52 -1.64 -12.28
N GLY A 79 14.87 -1.28 -13.42
CA GLY A 79 15.10 -1.89 -14.72
C GLY A 79 14.46 -3.26 -14.92
N ILE A 80 13.66 -3.78 -13.96
CA ILE A 80 12.86 -4.97 -14.21
C ILE A 80 11.82 -4.64 -15.29
N PRO A 81 11.71 -5.44 -16.36
CA PRO A 81 10.90 -5.09 -17.54
C PRO A 81 9.42 -4.85 -17.25
N PHE A 82 8.83 -5.69 -16.40
CA PHE A 82 7.39 -5.61 -16.08
C PHE A 82 7.19 -5.54 -14.56
N LYS A 83 6.56 -4.47 -14.12
CA LYS A 83 6.23 -4.23 -12.70
C LYS A 83 4.76 -3.93 -12.54
N LEU A 84 4.13 -4.54 -11.55
CA LEU A 84 2.76 -4.29 -11.14
C LEU A 84 2.73 -3.95 -9.65
N VAL A 85 1.87 -3.02 -9.27
CA VAL A 85 1.57 -2.72 -7.87
C VAL A 85 0.06 -2.77 -7.65
N ALA A 86 -0.38 -3.42 -6.59
CA ALA A 86 -1.77 -3.47 -6.18
C ALA A 86 -1.90 -3.01 -4.72
N THR A 87 -2.92 -2.24 -4.41
CA THR A 87 -3.24 -1.81 -3.04
C THR A 87 -4.65 -1.31 -2.95
N ALA A 88 -5.35 -1.65 -1.86
CA ALA A 88 -6.67 -1.10 -1.55
C ALA A 88 -6.61 0.35 -1.04
N THR A 89 -5.42 0.85 -0.64
CA THR A 89 -5.25 2.18 -0.04
C THR A 89 -4.14 2.97 -0.74
N PRO A 90 -4.32 3.39 -2.01
CA PRO A 90 -3.25 3.99 -2.79
C PRO A 90 -2.81 5.36 -2.27
N SER A 91 -3.73 6.18 -1.75
CA SER A 91 -3.41 7.54 -1.24
C SER A 91 -4.35 7.97 -0.10
N PRO A 92 -4.32 7.28 1.06
CA PRO A 92 -5.28 7.52 2.14
C PRO A 92 -5.16 8.92 2.76
N ASN A 93 -4.01 9.57 2.64
CA ASN A 93 -3.75 10.85 3.28
C ASN A 93 -3.53 11.99 2.28
N LYS A 94 -2.74 11.77 1.24
CA LYS A 94 -2.31 12.83 0.32
C LYS A 94 -2.03 12.28 -1.08
N TYR A 95 -2.48 12.96 -2.12
CA TYR A 95 -2.25 12.58 -3.53
C TYR A 95 -0.78 12.40 -3.90
N LYS A 96 0.15 13.09 -3.20
CA LYS A 96 1.59 12.87 -3.40
C LYS A 96 2.04 11.42 -3.20
N GLU A 97 1.26 10.61 -2.48
CA GLU A 97 1.58 9.19 -2.26
C GLU A 97 1.52 8.39 -3.57
N LEU A 98 0.67 8.80 -4.52
CA LEU A 98 0.60 8.20 -5.87
C LEU A 98 1.92 8.38 -6.66
N ILE A 99 2.62 9.49 -6.41
CA ILE A 99 3.91 9.77 -7.06
C ILE A 99 4.95 8.70 -6.73
N HIS A 100 4.90 8.12 -5.54
CA HIS A 100 5.87 7.09 -5.13
C HIS A 100 5.69 5.81 -5.92
N TYR A 101 4.45 5.43 -6.27
CA TYR A 101 4.19 4.28 -7.13
C TYR A 101 4.71 4.53 -8.55
N SER A 102 4.48 5.75 -9.10
CA SER A 102 5.01 6.09 -10.42
C SER A 102 6.53 6.03 -10.48
N GLY A 103 7.22 6.46 -9.42
CA GLY A 103 8.67 6.35 -9.29
C GLY A 103 9.14 4.89 -9.25
N PHE A 104 8.47 4.04 -8.48
CA PHE A 104 8.77 2.60 -8.43
C PHE A 104 8.53 1.91 -9.79
N LEU A 105 7.44 2.25 -10.45
CA LEU A 105 7.10 1.72 -11.79
C LEU A 105 7.97 2.30 -12.91
N GLU A 106 8.84 3.27 -12.62
CA GLU A 106 9.69 3.98 -13.60
C GLU A 106 8.90 4.73 -14.69
N ILE A 107 7.66 5.17 -14.36
CA ILE A 107 6.83 5.99 -15.25
C ILE A 107 7.36 7.42 -15.32
N MET A 108 7.70 8.00 -14.15
CA MET A 108 8.31 9.33 -14.03
C MET A 108 9.14 9.38 -12.74
N ASP A 109 10.28 10.05 -12.78
CA ASP A 109 11.07 10.28 -11.57
C ASP A 109 10.26 11.04 -10.52
N THR A 110 10.35 10.56 -9.26
CA THR A 110 9.57 11.11 -8.14
C THR A 110 9.78 12.61 -7.96
N GLY A 111 11.01 13.11 -8.09
CA GLY A 111 11.34 14.53 -7.97
C GLY A 111 10.73 15.35 -9.11
N GLN A 112 10.80 14.84 -10.34
CA GLN A 112 10.18 15.47 -11.51
C GLN A 112 8.67 15.56 -11.36
N ALA A 113 8.00 14.47 -10.97
CA ALA A 113 6.55 14.45 -10.76
C ALA A 113 6.11 15.41 -9.65
N LEU A 114 6.82 15.43 -8.52
CA LEU A 114 6.55 16.37 -7.43
C LEU A 114 6.73 17.82 -7.87
N THR A 115 7.76 18.14 -8.64
CA THR A 115 8.00 19.51 -9.14
C THR A 115 6.94 19.94 -10.15
N ARG A 116 6.46 19.01 -10.98
CA ARG A 116 5.46 19.30 -12.01
C ARG A 116 4.08 19.57 -11.42
N PHE A 117 3.64 18.74 -10.49
CA PHE A 117 2.25 18.72 -10.05
C PHE A 117 1.99 19.35 -8.68
N PHE A 118 3.03 19.54 -7.85
CA PHE A 118 2.84 19.96 -6.47
C PHE A 118 3.56 21.26 -6.14
N LYS A 119 2.94 22.09 -5.32
CA LYS A 119 3.60 23.23 -4.68
C LYS A 119 4.04 22.86 -3.26
N ARG A 120 5.19 23.37 -2.87
CA ARG A 120 5.70 23.26 -1.51
C ARG A 120 5.12 24.38 -0.66
N ASP A 121 4.61 24.03 0.51
CA ASP A 121 4.24 25.01 1.52
C ASP A 121 5.52 25.65 2.10
N SER A 122 5.63 26.98 2.01
CA SER A 122 6.78 27.71 2.52
C SER A 122 6.86 27.72 4.04
N THR A 123 5.75 27.45 4.73
CA THR A 123 5.66 27.49 6.20
C THR A 123 5.86 26.14 6.88
N LYS A 124 5.68 25.05 6.16
CA LYS A 124 5.81 23.68 6.67
C LYS A 124 6.63 22.82 5.73
N ALA A 125 7.85 22.50 6.13
CA ALA A 125 8.68 21.53 5.41
C ALA A 125 7.89 20.21 5.22
N ASN A 126 7.94 19.63 4.02
CA ASN A 126 7.22 18.40 3.62
C ASN A 126 5.70 18.52 3.40
N ASN A 127 5.09 19.68 3.52
CA ASN A 127 3.72 19.87 3.11
C ASN A 127 3.69 20.20 1.60
N LEU A 128 3.29 19.20 0.80
CA LEU A 128 3.14 19.31 -0.64
C LEU A 128 1.65 19.22 -0.96
N THR A 129 1.15 20.22 -1.68
CA THR A 129 -0.24 20.31 -2.11
C THR A 129 -0.30 20.28 -3.63
N LEU A 130 -1.22 19.51 -4.20
CA LEU A 130 -1.46 19.49 -5.63
C LEU A 130 -1.80 20.92 -6.10
N LEU A 131 -1.20 21.34 -7.22
CA LEU A 131 -1.51 22.61 -7.86
C LEU A 131 -2.92 22.53 -8.46
N GLU A 132 -3.82 23.41 -8.07
CA GLU A 132 -5.20 23.46 -8.59
C GLU A 132 -5.23 23.57 -10.12
N THR A 133 -4.30 24.33 -10.71
CA THR A 133 -4.16 24.48 -12.15
C THR A 133 -3.66 23.25 -12.87
N MET A 134 -3.14 22.26 -12.15
CA MET A 134 -2.57 21.02 -12.69
C MET A 134 -3.40 19.79 -12.31
N GLU A 135 -4.54 19.95 -11.66
CA GLU A 135 -5.33 18.83 -11.15
C GLU A 135 -5.84 17.92 -12.28
N ASP A 136 -6.41 18.48 -13.33
CA ASP A 136 -6.89 17.70 -14.47
C ASP A 136 -5.75 16.98 -15.18
N GLU A 137 -4.62 17.66 -15.39
CA GLU A 137 -3.44 17.07 -16.01
C GLU A 137 -2.83 15.97 -15.14
N PHE A 138 -2.83 16.14 -13.82
CA PHE A 138 -2.39 15.13 -12.87
C PHE A 138 -3.25 13.87 -12.99
N TRP A 139 -4.57 13.99 -12.99
CA TRP A 139 -5.46 12.83 -13.07
C TRP A 139 -5.42 12.16 -14.44
N MET A 140 -5.29 12.93 -15.53
CA MET A 140 -5.04 12.37 -16.86
C MET A 140 -3.73 11.57 -16.90
N TRP A 141 -2.69 12.10 -16.30
CA TRP A 141 -1.42 11.39 -16.20
C TRP A 141 -1.53 10.13 -15.34
N VAL A 142 -2.18 10.19 -14.17
CA VAL A 142 -2.40 9.02 -13.31
C VAL A 142 -3.18 7.94 -14.05
N SER A 143 -4.26 8.29 -14.77
CA SER A 143 -5.09 7.34 -15.52
C SER A 143 -4.34 6.66 -16.69
N SER A 144 -3.21 7.20 -17.13
CA SER A 144 -2.41 6.59 -18.18
C SER A 144 -1.60 5.37 -17.73
N TRP A 145 -1.43 5.17 -16.42
CA TRP A 145 -0.63 4.07 -15.87
C TRP A 145 -1.27 3.39 -14.64
N ALA A 146 -2.35 3.91 -14.10
CA ALA A 146 -3.06 3.36 -12.94
C ALA A 146 -4.54 3.14 -13.26
N LEU A 147 -5.10 2.08 -12.69
CA LEU A 147 -6.52 1.75 -12.74
C LEU A 147 -7.09 1.76 -11.31
N PHE A 148 -8.19 2.48 -11.10
CA PHE A 148 -8.95 2.48 -9.87
C PHE A 148 -10.22 1.67 -10.07
N VAL A 149 -10.37 0.60 -9.30
CA VAL A 149 -11.47 -0.36 -9.41
C VAL A 149 -12.07 -0.55 -8.04
N THR A 150 -13.38 -0.43 -7.91
CA THR A 150 -14.11 -0.72 -6.66
C THR A 150 -14.91 -2.01 -6.76
N LYS A 151 -15.30 -2.39 -7.96
CA LYS A 151 -16.12 -3.58 -8.23
C LYS A 151 -15.89 -4.10 -9.65
N PRO A 152 -16.24 -5.35 -9.95
CA PRO A 152 -15.97 -5.97 -11.24
C PRO A 152 -16.53 -5.21 -12.43
N SER A 153 -17.72 -4.61 -12.33
CA SER A 153 -18.34 -3.83 -13.41
C SER A 153 -17.60 -2.53 -13.76
N ASP A 154 -16.63 -2.09 -12.93
CA ASP A 154 -15.74 -0.98 -13.26
C ASP A 154 -14.72 -1.36 -14.34
N ILE A 155 -14.38 -2.65 -14.42
CA ILE A 155 -13.49 -3.19 -15.47
C ILE A 155 -14.29 -3.47 -16.74
N ASP A 156 -15.38 -4.23 -16.62
CA ASP A 156 -16.26 -4.57 -17.73
C ASP A 156 -17.71 -4.63 -17.25
N LYS A 157 -18.59 -3.92 -17.94
CA LYS A 157 -20.03 -3.82 -17.62
C LYS A 157 -20.78 -5.15 -17.68
N SER A 158 -20.20 -6.18 -18.30
CA SER A 158 -20.76 -7.52 -18.34
C SER A 158 -20.51 -8.33 -17.06
N PHE A 159 -19.56 -7.90 -16.22
CA PHE A 159 -19.25 -8.58 -14.98
C PHE A 159 -20.30 -8.35 -13.89
N SER A 160 -20.59 -9.38 -13.12
CA SER A 160 -21.49 -9.29 -11.97
C SER A 160 -20.80 -8.63 -10.79
N ASP A 161 -21.49 -7.71 -10.11
CA ASP A 161 -21.05 -7.09 -8.86
C ASP A 161 -21.50 -7.91 -7.61
N GLU A 162 -22.08 -9.09 -7.80
CA GLU A 162 -22.51 -9.93 -6.69
C GLU A 162 -21.36 -10.25 -5.72
N GLY A 163 -21.59 -10.02 -4.44
CA GLY A 163 -20.56 -10.17 -3.39
C GLY A 163 -19.66 -8.96 -3.18
N TYR A 164 -19.73 -7.92 -4.01
CA TYR A 164 -19.00 -6.67 -3.85
C TYR A 164 -19.84 -5.54 -3.26
N ASP A 165 -21.16 -5.71 -3.17
CA ASP A 165 -22.02 -4.77 -2.49
C ASP A 165 -21.83 -4.90 -0.98
N LEU A 166 -21.23 -3.91 -0.37
CA LEU A 166 -21.05 -3.86 1.09
C LEU A 166 -22.38 -3.48 1.76
N PRO A 167 -22.70 -4.09 2.92
CA PRO A 167 -23.85 -3.68 3.71
C PRO A 167 -23.68 -2.25 4.21
N ASP A 168 -24.81 -1.59 4.48
CA ASP A 168 -24.82 -0.25 5.05
C ASP A 168 -24.02 -0.21 6.36
N ILE A 169 -23.28 0.89 6.57
CA ILE A 169 -22.50 1.10 7.78
C ILE A 169 -23.44 1.51 8.91
N ASP A 170 -23.61 0.66 9.93
CA ASP A 170 -24.32 1.00 11.18
C ASP A 170 -23.32 1.68 12.16
N ILE A 171 -23.35 3.00 12.21
CA ILE A 171 -22.49 3.77 13.13
C ILE A 171 -23.20 3.95 14.47
N ARG A 172 -22.75 3.25 15.51
CA ARG A 172 -23.25 3.37 16.88
C ARG A 172 -22.29 4.17 17.73
N LEU A 173 -22.69 5.37 18.10
CA LEU A 173 -21.90 6.22 18.98
C LEU A 173 -22.14 5.82 20.44
N HIS A 174 -21.16 5.19 21.08
CA HIS A 174 -21.16 4.89 22.50
C HIS A 174 -20.44 6.01 23.27
N ARG A 175 -21.20 6.80 24.04
CA ARG A 175 -20.63 7.77 24.97
C ARG A 175 -20.36 7.10 26.31
N LEU A 176 -19.12 6.88 26.63
CA LEU A 176 -18.71 6.43 27.96
C LEU A 176 -18.62 7.67 28.89
N PRO A 177 -19.31 7.66 30.04
CA PRO A 177 -19.10 8.70 31.04
C PRO A 177 -17.65 8.59 31.54
N LEU A 178 -16.85 9.63 31.31
CA LEU A 178 -15.55 9.74 31.96
C LEU A 178 -15.83 9.92 33.46
N LYS A 179 -15.44 8.95 34.29
CA LYS A 179 -15.31 9.20 35.73
C LYS A 179 -14.26 10.31 35.89
N LYS A 180 -14.67 11.40 36.56
CA LYS A 180 -13.73 12.42 37.04
C LYS A 180 -12.95 11.81 38.20
N ASP A 181 -11.95 11.02 37.94
CA ASP A 181 -10.96 10.65 38.94
C ASP A 181 -9.85 11.69 38.95
N GLU A 182 -9.62 12.28 40.11
CA GLU A 182 -8.56 13.25 40.36
C GLU A 182 -7.14 12.69 40.14
N ASP A 183 -7.01 11.39 39.85
CA ASP A 183 -5.75 10.66 39.60
C ASP A 183 -5.37 10.50 38.12
N LEU A 184 -6.03 11.21 37.18
CA LEU A 184 -5.76 11.09 35.74
C LEU A 184 -4.58 11.92 35.25
N ALA A 185 -4.00 12.76 36.10
CA ALA A 185 -2.81 13.53 35.79
C ALA A 185 -1.55 12.85 36.36
N ASP A 186 -0.49 12.78 35.56
CA ASP A 186 0.84 12.45 36.08
C ASP A 186 1.43 13.63 36.85
N ARG A 187 2.65 13.44 37.41
CA ARG A 187 3.36 14.48 38.18
C ARG A 187 3.62 15.78 37.41
N ASP A 188 3.51 15.75 36.07
CA ASP A 188 3.73 16.88 35.16
C ASP A 188 2.42 17.44 34.61
N GLY A 189 1.24 17.00 35.14
CA GLY A 189 -0.08 17.51 34.74
C GLY A 189 -0.58 16.96 33.38
N GLN A 190 0.06 15.95 32.80
CA GLN A 190 -0.39 15.31 31.57
C GLN A 190 -1.43 14.22 31.84
N MET A 191 -2.54 14.25 31.09
CA MET A 191 -3.60 13.25 31.19
C MET A 191 -3.13 11.86 30.72
N LYS A 192 -3.24 10.86 31.59
CA LYS A 192 -3.01 9.44 31.26
C LYS A 192 -4.15 8.85 30.42
N LEU A 193 -4.32 9.32 29.19
CA LEU A 193 -5.43 8.90 28.32
C LEU A 193 -5.32 7.44 27.81
N PHE A 194 -4.15 6.82 27.86
CA PHE A 194 -3.92 5.50 27.25
C PHE A 194 -3.86 4.30 28.20
N ASN A 195 -3.61 4.52 29.49
CA ASN A 195 -3.47 3.39 30.43
C ASN A 195 -4.79 2.85 31.00
N GLN A 196 -5.90 3.58 30.89
CA GLN A 196 -7.20 3.10 31.37
C GLN A 196 -8.04 2.39 30.30
N ALA A 197 -7.86 2.69 29.01
CA ALA A 197 -8.55 1.98 27.95
C ALA A 197 -8.10 0.51 27.83
N SER A 198 -6.84 0.20 28.16
CA SER A 198 -6.33 -1.17 28.16
C SER A 198 -6.77 -2.00 29.36
N ALA A 199 -7.01 -1.37 30.52
CA ALA A 199 -7.46 -2.07 31.72
C ALA A 199 -8.95 -2.45 31.70
N SER A 200 -9.79 -1.70 30.97
CA SER A 200 -11.22 -2.01 30.83
C SER A 200 -11.55 -3.07 29.78
N LEU A 201 -10.64 -3.33 28.84
CA LEU A 201 -10.80 -4.37 27.82
C LEU A 201 -10.34 -5.76 28.27
N SER A 202 -9.63 -5.87 29.41
CA SER A 202 -9.19 -7.15 29.97
C SER A 202 -10.13 -7.72 31.04
N ALA A 203 -11.26 -7.03 31.34
CA ALA A 203 -12.21 -7.40 32.39
C ALA A 203 -13.65 -7.69 31.86
N ALA A 204 -13.80 -7.95 30.54
CA ALA A 204 -15.09 -8.29 29.93
C ALA A 204 -15.04 -9.71 29.29
#